data_6bd112f8cb3f87af4373e01ecb905a13
#
_entry.id   6bd112f8cb3f87af4373e01ecb905a13
#
_cell.length_a   1.000
_cell.length_b   1.000
_cell.length_c   1.000
_cell.angle_alpha   90.00
_cell.angle_beta   90.00
_cell.angle_gamma   90.00
#
_symmetry.space_group_name_H-M   'P 1'
#
loop_
_entity.id
_entity.type
_entity.pdbx_description
1 polymer ?
#
loop_
_entity_poly.entity_id
_entity_poly.type
_entity_poly.pdbx_seq_one_letter_code
_entity_poly.pdbx_strand_id
1 'polypeptide(L)'
;MSYIAEHHEMIREAVRRFAEEEIAPVAHRLWEEESFPYEIWRRAGELGYIGLPYPEAWGGSGGDWLGFAIALEEIARVDCAVAVAIMANSTAASLLNNYGTDDQKARFLRPILAGTQVGCIGLTEPNAGSDAANIQTRAVLKDGCWVINGAKTFISNSGSEITGPIVIAAVTGIRPDGRKEISNFIVPNGTPGFSHGKKLHKIGWRGSTTFELFFEDCAIPATHLLGEVGAGLRQTLSQVSTGRILIGTLGLGILQGSLERSVRYMSERTAFGKTLDQFQSLQFKLADMATHAHAARLMLYDAAVAKDEGRPYDRQASMAKLFATEKAMEAAHQAVQIHGGNGIMTEYAVSRAFGDAKVLEIVEGTSEIQRMIISRDVMR
;
A
#
# COMPACT_ATOMS: atom_id res chain seq x y z
N MET A 1 25.12 0.66 3.80
CA MET A 1 24.36 1.78 4.41
C MET A 1 24.57 1.67 5.91
N SER A 2 25.05 2.71 6.58
CA SER A 2 25.45 2.64 8.01
C SER A 2 24.27 2.45 8.98
N TYR A 3 23.04 2.63 8.49
CA TYR A 3 21.81 2.50 9.29
C TYR A 3 21.11 1.13 9.15
N ILE A 4 21.59 0.25 8.28
CA ILE A 4 21.07 -1.12 8.21
C ILE A 4 21.78 -1.93 9.30
N ALA A 5 21.01 -2.40 10.28
CA ALA A 5 21.47 -3.23 11.36
C ALA A 5 21.31 -4.72 11.03
N GLU A 6 21.90 -5.61 11.82
CA GLU A 6 21.84 -7.06 11.64
C GLU A 6 20.39 -7.59 11.57
N HIS A 7 19.49 -7.07 12.42
CA HIS A 7 18.10 -7.49 12.41
C HIS A 7 17.36 -7.14 11.11
N HIS A 8 17.74 -6.05 10.42
CA HIS A 8 17.18 -5.70 9.11
C HIS A 8 17.55 -6.73 8.03
N GLU A 9 18.81 -7.22 8.06
CA GLU A 9 19.21 -8.27 7.12
C GLU A 9 18.53 -9.60 7.45
N MET A 10 18.34 -9.92 8.74
CA MET A 10 17.56 -11.09 9.16
C MET A 10 16.10 -11.00 8.67
N ILE A 11 15.46 -9.83 8.76
CA ILE A 11 14.11 -9.59 8.20
C ILE A 11 14.13 -9.81 6.69
N ARG A 12 15.10 -9.24 5.98
CA ARG A 12 15.25 -9.41 4.53
C ARG A 12 15.32 -10.87 4.14
N GLU A 13 16.21 -11.64 4.76
CA GLU A 13 16.40 -13.05 4.45
C GLU A 13 15.15 -13.89 4.75
N ALA A 14 14.52 -13.65 5.90
CA ALA A 14 13.32 -14.38 6.31
C ALA A 14 12.13 -14.09 5.38
N VAL A 15 11.89 -12.81 5.05
CA VAL A 15 10.79 -12.41 4.18
C VAL A 15 11.06 -12.80 2.72
N ARG A 16 12.30 -12.72 2.24
CA ARG A 16 12.69 -13.21 0.91
C ARG A 16 12.34 -14.68 0.76
N ARG A 17 12.72 -15.52 1.71
CA ARG A 17 12.38 -16.94 1.71
C ARG A 17 10.88 -17.17 1.72
N PHE A 18 10.14 -16.49 2.59
CA PHE A 18 8.68 -16.54 2.60
C PHE A 18 8.06 -16.16 1.26
N ALA A 19 8.55 -15.09 0.63
CA ALA A 19 8.06 -14.65 -0.67
C ALA A 19 8.35 -15.66 -1.78
N GLU A 20 9.53 -16.27 -1.80
CA GLU A 20 9.93 -17.25 -2.82
C GLU A 20 9.26 -18.62 -2.64
N GLU A 21 9.15 -19.09 -1.39
CA GLU A 21 8.62 -20.43 -1.09
C GLU A 21 7.10 -20.47 -0.99
N GLU A 22 6.45 -19.42 -0.47
CA GLU A 22 5.01 -19.43 -0.21
C GLU A 22 4.20 -18.54 -1.17
N ILE A 23 4.71 -17.38 -1.59
CA ILE A 23 3.97 -16.45 -2.49
C ILE A 23 4.19 -16.80 -3.97
N ALA A 24 5.42 -16.98 -4.41
CA ALA A 24 5.73 -17.19 -5.82
C ALA A 24 4.93 -18.34 -6.47
N PRO A 25 4.74 -19.50 -5.81
CA PRO A 25 3.99 -20.61 -6.39
C PRO A 25 2.51 -20.32 -6.66
N VAL A 26 1.90 -19.39 -5.92
CA VAL A 26 0.46 -19.08 -6.00
C VAL A 26 0.15 -17.75 -6.68
N ALA A 27 1.15 -16.89 -6.91
CA ALA A 27 0.99 -15.53 -7.42
C ALA A 27 0.21 -15.46 -8.75
N HIS A 28 0.49 -16.36 -9.71
CA HIS A 28 -0.23 -16.40 -10.98
C HIS A 28 -1.70 -16.76 -10.79
N ARG A 29 -2.01 -17.78 -10.01
CA ARG A 29 -3.38 -18.19 -9.69
C ARG A 29 -4.18 -17.06 -9.02
N LEU A 30 -3.60 -16.40 -7.99
CA LEU A 30 -4.22 -15.27 -7.32
C LEU A 30 -4.53 -14.10 -8.28
N TRP A 31 -3.63 -13.87 -9.24
CA TRP A 31 -3.81 -12.85 -10.26
C TRP A 31 -4.94 -13.20 -11.25
N GLU A 32 -5.02 -14.46 -11.73
CA GLU A 32 -6.07 -14.92 -12.64
C GLU A 32 -7.45 -14.91 -11.99
N GLU A 33 -7.56 -15.46 -10.78
CA GLU A 33 -8.80 -15.55 -10.01
C GLU A 33 -9.23 -14.21 -9.41
N GLU A 34 -8.33 -13.21 -9.42
CA GLU A 34 -8.53 -11.93 -8.72
C GLU A 34 -8.94 -12.14 -7.27
N SER A 35 -8.36 -13.15 -6.61
CA SER A 35 -8.74 -13.58 -5.28
C SER A 35 -7.83 -13.02 -4.19
N PHE A 36 -8.41 -12.73 -3.01
CA PHE A 36 -7.62 -12.32 -1.85
C PHE A 36 -6.74 -13.48 -1.36
N PRO A 37 -5.48 -13.25 -0.99
CA PRO A 37 -4.51 -14.29 -0.66
C PRO A 37 -4.67 -14.79 0.80
N TYR A 38 -5.79 -15.42 1.16
CA TYR A 38 -6.16 -15.79 2.54
C TYR A 38 -5.09 -16.60 3.29
N GLU A 39 -4.53 -17.63 2.65
CA GLU A 39 -3.52 -18.49 3.28
C GLU A 39 -2.22 -17.73 3.52
N ILE A 40 -1.77 -16.97 2.51
CA ILE A 40 -0.58 -16.11 2.62
C ILE A 40 -0.78 -15.03 3.69
N TRP A 41 -1.97 -14.42 3.73
CA TRP A 41 -2.33 -13.42 4.73
C TRP A 41 -2.25 -13.97 6.16
N ARG A 42 -2.89 -15.12 6.41
CA ARG A 42 -2.83 -15.79 7.70
C ARG A 42 -1.39 -16.11 8.09
N ARG A 43 -0.62 -16.64 7.16
CA ARG A 43 0.78 -17.01 7.40
C ARG A 43 1.66 -15.77 7.68
N ALA A 44 1.46 -14.67 6.97
CA ALA A 44 2.14 -13.40 7.23
C ALA A 44 1.78 -12.84 8.62
N GLY A 45 0.54 -13.03 9.08
CA GLY A 45 0.12 -12.69 10.45
C GLY A 45 0.83 -13.53 11.51
N GLU A 46 0.87 -14.86 11.34
CA GLU A 46 1.58 -15.79 12.24
C GLU A 46 3.08 -15.47 12.37
N LEU A 47 3.70 -15.02 11.26
CA LEU A 47 5.10 -14.63 11.22
C LEU A 47 5.35 -13.19 11.70
N GLY A 48 4.29 -12.44 12.04
CA GLY A 48 4.38 -11.07 12.53
C GLY A 48 4.67 -10.01 11.47
N TYR A 49 4.67 -10.35 10.17
CA TYR A 49 5.00 -9.41 9.10
C TYR A 49 3.94 -8.31 8.91
N ILE A 50 2.65 -8.62 9.18
CA ILE A 50 1.55 -7.65 9.10
C ILE A 50 1.68 -6.56 10.16
N GLY A 51 2.07 -6.95 11.37
CA GLY A 51 2.18 -6.05 12.52
C GLY A 51 3.59 -5.52 12.79
N LEU A 52 4.53 -5.67 11.85
CA LEU A 52 5.96 -5.48 12.07
C LEU A 52 6.31 -4.13 12.74
N PRO A 53 5.85 -2.94 12.28
CA PRO A 53 6.24 -1.66 12.85
C PRO A 53 5.37 -1.21 14.04
N TYR A 54 4.49 -2.08 14.55
CA TYR A 54 3.53 -1.69 15.60
C TYR A 54 3.91 -2.26 16.96
N PRO A 55 3.48 -1.60 18.07
CA PRO A 55 3.81 -2.02 19.43
C PRO A 55 3.29 -3.43 19.76
N GLU A 56 4.10 -4.22 20.47
CA GLU A 56 3.74 -5.55 20.97
C GLU A 56 2.50 -5.53 21.88
N ALA A 57 2.33 -4.45 22.66
CA ALA A 57 1.15 -4.27 23.53
C ALA A 57 -0.18 -4.38 22.78
N TRP A 58 -0.19 -4.07 21.48
CA TRP A 58 -1.36 -4.15 20.61
C TRP A 58 -1.33 -5.32 19.63
N GLY A 59 -0.37 -6.24 19.78
CA GLY A 59 -0.24 -7.42 18.92
C GLY A 59 0.63 -7.19 17.69
N GLY A 60 1.41 -6.12 17.65
CA GLY A 60 2.47 -5.91 16.66
C GLY A 60 3.75 -6.64 17.04
N SER A 61 4.81 -6.51 16.24
CA SER A 61 6.10 -7.17 16.44
C SER A 61 7.17 -6.26 17.05
N GLY A 62 6.86 -4.99 17.35
CA GLY A 62 7.78 -4.05 17.99
C GLY A 62 8.97 -3.62 17.14
N GLY A 63 8.94 -3.87 15.82
CA GLY A 63 9.99 -3.46 14.89
C GLY A 63 9.87 -1.99 14.46
N ASP A 64 10.58 -1.64 13.41
CA ASP A 64 10.65 -0.28 12.87
C ASP A 64 10.11 -0.18 11.44
N TRP A 65 9.96 1.04 10.93
CA TRP A 65 9.44 1.29 9.59
C TRP A 65 10.45 0.92 8.50
N LEU A 66 11.75 0.98 8.78
CA LEU A 66 12.78 0.50 7.86
C LEU A 66 12.67 -1.01 7.66
N GLY A 67 12.53 -1.79 8.74
CA GLY A 67 12.32 -3.24 8.65
C GLY A 67 11.03 -3.58 7.90
N PHE A 68 9.96 -2.80 8.12
CA PHE A 68 8.69 -2.98 7.39
C PHE A 68 8.81 -2.64 5.90
N ALA A 69 9.57 -1.59 5.56
CA ALA A 69 9.87 -1.27 4.16
C ALA A 69 10.67 -2.41 3.50
N ILE A 70 11.70 -2.95 4.18
CA ILE A 70 12.47 -4.10 3.70
C ILE A 70 11.55 -5.32 3.46
N ALA A 71 10.66 -5.61 4.39
CA ALA A 71 9.71 -6.72 4.23
C ALA A 71 8.78 -6.51 3.01
N LEU A 72 8.23 -5.32 2.83
CA LEU A 72 7.39 -5.00 1.67
C LEU A 72 8.16 -5.01 0.34
N GLU A 73 9.43 -4.58 0.32
CA GLU A 73 10.29 -4.70 -0.86
C GLU A 73 10.43 -6.16 -1.31
N GLU A 74 10.75 -7.07 -0.39
CA GLU A 74 10.96 -8.48 -0.70
C GLU A 74 9.66 -9.18 -1.15
N ILE A 75 8.51 -8.84 -0.55
CA ILE A 75 7.21 -9.36 -0.98
C ILE A 75 6.86 -8.81 -2.38
N ALA A 76 6.97 -7.49 -2.60
CA ALA A 76 6.61 -6.85 -3.86
C ALA A 76 7.54 -7.26 -5.03
N ARG A 77 8.77 -7.67 -4.72
CA ARG A 77 9.72 -8.27 -5.68
C ARG A 77 9.13 -9.54 -6.35
N VAL A 78 8.32 -10.27 -5.61
CA VAL A 78 7.66 -11.50 -6.07
C VAL A 78 6.24 -11.21 -6.55
N ASP A 79 5.41 -10.56 -5.71
CA ASP A 79 4.02 -10.22 -6.00
C ASP A 79 3.59 -8.91 -5.31
N CYS A 80 3.28 -7.91 -6.13
CA CYS A 80 2.89 -6.60 -5.60
C CYS A 80 1.47 -6.60 -5.01
N ALA A 81 0.57 -7.47 -5.44
CA ALA A 81 -0.80 -7.54 -4.92
C ALA A 81 -0.84 -8.00 -3.46
N VAL A 82 0.01 -8.97 -3.10
CA VAL A 82 0.18 -9.39 -1.70
C VAL A 82 0.79 -8.25 -0.86
N ALA A 83 1.84 -7.60 -1.38
CA ALA A 83 2.46 -6.48 -0.68
C ALA A 83 1.50 -5.32 -0.43
N VAL A 84 0.66 -4.96 -1.42
CA VAL A 84 -0.34 -3.88 -1.25
C VAL A 84 -1.44 -4.25 -0.27
N ALA A 85 -1.82 -5.52 -0.14
CA ALA A 85 -2.80 -5.94 0.87
C ALA A 85 -2.27 -5.66 2.28
N ILE A 86 -0.99 -5.98 2.55
CA ILE A 86 -0.33 -5.69 3.82
C ILE A 86 -0.18 -4.18 4.04
N MET A 87 0.26 -3.44 3.01
CA MET A 87 0.42 -1.99 3.08
C MET A 87 -0.91 -1.26 3.34
N ALA A 88 -1.99 -1.62 2.63
CA ALA A 88 -3.29 -0.98 2.82
C ALA A 88 -3.87 -1.24 4.23
N ASN A 89 -3.67 -2.45 4.77
CA ASN A 89 -4.00 -2.76 6.16
C ASN A 89 -3.21 -1.87 7.14
N SER A 90 -1.92 -1.63 6.87
CA SER A 90 -1.09 -0.80 7.75
C SER A 90 -1.54 0.65 7.80
N THR A 91 -2.21 1.17 6.77
CA THR A 91 -2.77 2.53 6.77
C THR A 91 -3.92 2.65 7.78
N ALA A 92 -4.83 1.67 7.80
CA ALA A 92 -5.90 1.59 8.81
C ALA A 92 -5.32 1.38 10.22
N ALA A 93 -4.33 0.48 10.34
CA ALA A 93 -3.64 0.20 11.59
C ALA A 93 -2.95 1.45 12.15
N SER A 94 -2.30 2.26 11.32
CA SER A 94 -1.65 3.51 11.74
C SER A 94 -2.64 4.53 12.29
N LEU A 95 -3.80 4.69 11.65
CA LEU A 95 -4.86 5.58 12.16
C LEU A 95 -5.37 5.11 13.52
N LEU A 96 -5.66 3.81 13.67
CA LEU A 96 -6.11 3.23 14.93
C LEU A 96 -5.04 3.31 16.02
N ASN A 97 -3.79 3.04 15.70
CA ASN A 97 -2.68 3.11 16.64
C ASN A 97 -2.44 4.53 17.16
N ASN A 98 -2.50 5.53 16.29
CA ASN A 98 -2.12 6.89 16.61
C ASN A 98 -3.27 7.70 17.26
N TYR A 99 -4.52 7.36 16.94
CA TYR A 99 -5.68 8.18 17.32
C TYR A 99 -6.78 7.40 18.05
N GLY A 100 -6.69 6.07 18.10
CA GLY A 100 -7.65 5.23 18.81
C GLY A 100 -7.48 5.26 20.31
N THR A 101 -8.60 5.15 21.03
CA THR A 101 -8.60 4.84 22.46
C THR A 101 -8.10 3.41 22.69
N ASP A 102 -7.73 3.08 23.94
CA ASP A 102 -7.28 1.71 24.27
C ASP A 102 -8.35 0.65 23.97
N ASP A 103 -9.63 0.97 24.21
CA ASP A 103 -10.76 0.09 23.84
C ASP A 103 -10.85 -0.11 22.32
N GLN A 104 -10.73 0.98 21.55
CA GLN A 104 -10.70 0.89 20.08
C GLN A 104 -9.50 0.09 19.57
N LYS A 105 -8.32 0.26 20.16
CA LYS A 105 -7.11 -0.50 19.81
C LYS A 105 -7.27 -1.99 20.15
N ALA A 106 -7.75 -2.30 21.33
CA ALA A 106 -7.99 -3.68 21.74
C ALA A 106 -9.00 -4.38 20.80
N ARG A 107 -10.04 -3.66 20.41
CA ARG A 107 -11.16 -4.19 19.64
C ARG A 107 -10.91 -4.24 18.14
N PHE A 108 -10.23 -3.25 17.57
CA PHE A 108 -10.10 -3.06 16.12
C PHE A 108 -8.66 -3.15 15.60
N LEU A 109 -7.66 -2.70 16.37
CA LEU A 109 -6.26 -2.74 15.94
C LEU A 109 -5.67 -4.14 16.11
N ARG A 110 -5.84 -4.73 17.27
CA ARG A 110 -5.26 -6.05 17.57
C ARG A 110 -5.61 -7.13 16.55
N PRO A 111 -6.88 -7.32 16.12
CA PRO A 111 -7.23 -8.33 15.12
C PRO A 111 -6.57 -8.10 13.75
N ILE A 112 -6.41 -6.84 13.31
CA ILE A 112 -5.80 -6.54 12.02
C ILE A 112 -4.27 -6.63 12.03
N LEU A 113 -3.62 -6.49 13.19
CA LEU A 113 -2.18 -6.74 13.34
C LEU A 113 -1.88 -8.24 13.42
N ALA A 114 -2.74 -9.00 14.07
CA ALA A 114 -2.63 -10.46 14.16
C ALA A 114 -2.98 -11.18 12.85
N GLY A 115 -3.47 -10.47 11.83
CA GLY A 115 -3.88 -11.07 10.55
C GLY A 115 -5.19 -11.89 10.61
N THR A 116 -5.95 -11.84 11.71
CA THR A 116 -7.27 -12.50 11.81
C THR A 116 -8.36 -11.70 11.11
N GLN A 117 -8.17 -10.42 10.94
CA GLN A 117 -8.99 -9.52 10.13
C GLN A 117 -8.10 -8.66 9.24
N VAL A 118 -8.70 -8.00 8.27
CA VAL A 118 -8.02 -7.00 7.43
C VAL A 118 -8.70 -5.64 7.59
N GLY A 119 -7.89 -4.61 7.87
CA GLY A 119 -8.34 -3.23 7.99
C GLY A 119 -8.42 -2.53 6.64
N CYS A 120 -9.36 -1.61 6.50
CA CYS A 120 -9.55 -0.80 5.30
C CYS A 120 -9.61 0.68 5.64
N ILE A 121 -9.29 1.53 4.65
CA ILE A 121 -9.48 2.98 4.75
C ILE A 121 -10.38 3.47 3.61
N GLY A 122 -11.40 4.27 3.95
CA GLY A 122 -12.32 4.87 3.00
C GLY A 122 -12.23 6.39 2.99
N LEU A 123 -11.33 6.94 2.17
CA LEU A 123 -11.22 8.38 1.94
C LEU A 123 -11.84 8.77 0.62
N THR A 124 -11.41 8.13 -0.47
CA THR A 124 -11.74 8.45 -1.86
C THR A 124 -13.22 8.22 -2.16
N GLU A 125 -13.82 9.15 -2.89
CA GLU A 125 -15.21 9.10 -3.37
C GLU A 125 -15.26 9.24 -4.90
N PRO A 126 -16.38 8.89 -5.57
CA PRO A 126 -16.48 9.01 -7.02
C PRO A 126 -16.11 10.41 -7.57
N ASN A 127 -16.34 11.46 -6.78
CA ASN A 127 -16.08 12.86 -7.17
C ASN A 127 -14.93 13.52 -6.38
N ALA A 128 -14.21 12.78 -5.55
CA ALA A 128 -13.14 13.31 -4.69
C ALA A 128 -11.99 12.33 -4.53
N GLY A 129 -10.96 12.45 -5.38
CA GLY A 129 -9.71 11.70 -5.33
C GLY A 129 -8.57 12.59 -4.84
N SER A 130 -7.82 13.21 -5.76
CA SER A 130 -6.72 14.14 -5.44
C SER A 130 -7.18 15.36 -4.62
N ASP A 131 -8.44 15.80 -4.82
CA ASP A 131 -9.10 16.80 -4.00
C ASP A 131 -9.81 16.15 -2.79
N ALA A 132 -9.01 15.56 -1.89
CA ALA A 132 -9.50 14.81 -0.73
C ALA A 132 -10.32 15.64 0.27
N ALA A 133 -10.18 16.96 0.26
CA ALA A 133 -10.98 17.85 1.10
C ALA A 133 -12.43 18.01 0.60
N ASN A 134 -12.72 17.58 -0.64
CA ASN A 134 -14.03 17.78 -1.27
C ASN A 134 -14.97 16.56 -1.15
N ILE A 135 -14.70 15.62 -0.25
CA ILE A 135 -15.59 14.46 0.01
C ILE A 135 -17.01 14.91 0.39
N GLN A 136 -18.01 14.08 0.06
CA GLN A 136 -19.43 14.36 0.25
C GLN A 136 -20.12 13.46 1.29
N THR A 137 -19.55 12.31 1.62
CA THR A 137 -20.04 11.41 2.67
C THR A 137 -20.22 12.21 3.95
N ARG A 138 -21.40 12.12 4.59
CA ARG A 138 -21.77 12.90 5.79
C ARG A 138 -21.99 12.00 6.98
N ALA A 139 -21.66 12.49 8.16
CA ALA A 139 -21.99 11.88 9.43
C ALA A 139 -22.67 12.90 10.33
N VAL A 140 -23.83 12.57 10.86
CA VAL A 140 -24.64 13.43 11.75
C VAL A 140 -24.82 12.71 13.07
N LEU A 141 -24.51 13.39 14.18
CA LEU A 141 -24.75 12.85 15.53
C LEU A 141 -26.23 12.99 15.87
N LYS A 142 -26.88 11.85 16.13
CA LYS A 142 -28.30 11.78 16.51
C LYS A 142 -28.49 10.68 17.56
N ASP A 143 -29.12 11.01 18.64
CA ASP A 143 -29.49 10.09 19.73
C ASP A 143 -28.31 9.21 20.23
N GLY A 144 -27.11 9.79 20.34
CA GLY A 144 -25.90 9.11 20.79
C GLY A 144 -25.22 8.21 19.75
N CYS A 145 -25.69 8.23 18.49
CA CYS A 145 -25.10 7.51 17.36
C CYS A 145 -24.73 8.47 16.23
N TRP A 146 -23.65 8.17 15.52
CA TRP A 146 -23.35 8.81 14.25
C TRP A 146 -24.09 8.10 13.13
N VAL A 147 -24.92 8.82 12.40
CA VAL A 147 -25.64 8.32 11.22
C VAL A 147 -24.88 8.76 9.97
N ILE A 148 -24.39 7.79 9.22
CA ILE A 148 -23.51 8.01 8.06
C ILE A 148 -24.28 7.75 6.78
N ASN A 149 -24.16 8.68 5.82
CA ASN A 149 -24.74 8.59 4.48
C ASN A 149 -23.71 8.99 3.42
N GLY A 150 -23.55 8.19 2.37
CA GLY A 150 -22.65 8.46 1.28
C GLY A 150 -22.04 7.21 0.66
N ALA A 151 -20.97 7.41 -0.11
CA ALA A 151 -20.29 6.31 -0.79
C ALA A 151 -18.78 6.53 -0.82
N LYS A 152 -18.04 5.43 -0.86
CA LYS A 152 -16.58 5.42 -1.06
C LYS A 152 -16.22 4.52 -2.25
N THR A 153 -15.14 4.84 -2.93
CA THR A 153 -14.67 4.04 -4.07
C THR A 153 -13.19 3.71 -3.97
N PHE A 154 -12.76 2.67 -4.69
CA PHE A 154 -11.40 2.16 -4.72
C PHE A 154 -10.87 1.69 -3.36
N ILE A 155 -11.73 1.08 -2.52
CA ILE A 155 -11.36 0.67 -1.18
C ILE A 155 -10.70 -0.70 -1.21
N SER A 156 -9.38 -0.71 -1.05
CA SER A 156 -8.56 -1.93 -0.98
C SER A 156 -8.89 -2.75 0.26
N ASN A 157 -8.73 -4.09 0.14
CA ASN A 157 -8.99 -5.07 1.18
C ASN A 157 -10.45 -5.21 1.62
N SER A 158 -11.36 -4.39 1.09
CA SER A 158 -12.78 -4.51 1.39
C SER A 158 -13.41 -5.66 0.60
N GLY A 159 -14.54 -6.19 1.08
CA GLY A 159 -15.29 -7.26 0.45
C GLY A 159 -14.65 -8.65 0.54
N SER A 160 -13.60 -8.83 1.32
CA SER A 160 -13.05 -10.13 1.68
C SER A 160 -13.81 -10.73 2.88
N GLU A 161 -13.74 -12.04 3.04
CA GLU A 161 -14.41 -12.76 4.15
C GLU A 161 -13.89 -12.32 5.53
N ILE A 162 -12.63 -11.86 5.59
CA ILE A 162 -11.97 -11.37 6.80
C ILE A 162 -11.94 -9.85 6.91
N THR A 163 -12.70 -9.14 6.06
CA THR A 163 -12.81 -7.68 6.18
C THR A 163 -13.28 -7.31 7.59
N GLY A 164 -12.45 -6.57 8.31
CA GLY A 164 -12.69 -6.12 9.67
C GLY A 164 -13.17 -4.67 9.72
N PRO A 165 -12.54 -3.81 10.55
CA PRO A 165 -12.90 -2.41 10.66
C PRO A 165 -12.54 -1.63 9.39
N ILE A 166 -13.42 -0.72 8.99
CA ILE A 166 -13.17 0.25 7.93
C ILE A 166 -13.10 1.62 8.58
N VAL A 167 -11.96 2.29 8.46
CA VAL A 167 -11.82 3.68 8.89
C VAL A 167 -12.25 4.58 7.74
N ILE A 168 -13.32 5.34 7.90
CA ILE A 168 -13.83 6.24 6.86
C ILE A 168 -13.75 7.71 7.29
N ALA A 169 -13.47 8.59 6.31
CA ALA A 169 -13.59 10.03 6.48
C ALA A 169 -14.99 10.50 6.07
N ALA A 170 -15.66 11.31 6.91
CA ALA A 170 -16.95 11.88 6.58
C ALA A 170 -17.06 13.33 7.08
N VAL A 171 -17.88 14.13 6.40
CA VAL A 171 -18.17 15.53 6.75
C VAL A 171 -19.09 15.56 7.94
N THR A 172 -18.66 16.22 9.02
CA THR A 172 -19.43 16.42 10.27
C THR A 172 -20.00 17.83 10.41
N GLY A 173 -19.51 18.77 9.60
CA GLY A 173 -19.95 20.16 9.65
C GLY A 173 -19.26 21.03 8.60
N ILE A 174 -19.49 22.33 8.74
CA ILE A 174 -18.80 23.39 7.97
C ILE A 174 -18.15 24.33 8.99
N ARG A 175 -16.88 24.60 8.83
CA ARG A 175 -16.10 25.52 9.67
C ARG A 175 -16.48 26.97 9.40
N PRO A 176 -16.18 27.91 10.31
CA PRO A 176 -16.44 29.34 10.10
C PRO A 176 -15.81 29.94 8.85
N ASP A 177 -14.70 29.35 8.36
CA ASP A 177 -14.01 29.74 7.14
C ASP A 177 -14.61 29.10 5.85
N GLY A 178 -15.74 28.43 5.95
CA GLY A 178 -16.45 27.79 4.85
C GLY A 178 -15.90 26.41 4.45
N ARG A 179 -14.78 25.97 5.02
CA ARG A 179 -14.20 24.64 4.74
C ARG A 179 -15.00 23.54 5.43
N LYS A 180 -15.04 22.35 4.81
CA LYS A 180 -15.66 21.17 5.41
C LYS A 180 -14.93 20.77 6.70
N GLU A 181 -15.70 20.47 7.73
CA GLU A 181 -15.24 19.80 8.93
C GLU A 181 -15.32 18.29 8.67
N ILE A 182 -14.19 17.60 8.69
CA ILE A 182 -14.09 16.17 8.35
C ILE A 182 -13.60 15.41 9.57
N SER A 183 -14.28 14.32 9.91
CA SER A 183 -13.94 13.42 11.01
C SER A 183 -13.74 11.99 10.51
N ASN A 184 -12.99 11.18 11.24
CA ASN A 184 -12.79 9.76 10.94
C ASN A 184 -13.66 8.89 11.84
N PHE A 185 -14.20 7.82 11.28
CA PHE A 185 -15.09 6.89 11.95
C PHE A 185 -14.65 5.45 11.72
N ILE A 186 -14.78 4.61 12.74
CA ILE A 186 -14.57 3.17 12.64
C ILE A 186 -15.92 2.51 12.36
N VAL A 187 -16.09 1.94 11.18
CA VAL A 187 -17.29 1.20 10.79
C VAL A 187 -16.95 -0.28 10.74
N PRO A 188 -17.44 -1.11 11.68
CA PRO A 188 -17.28 -2.55 11.59
C PRO A 188 -17.97 -3.14 10.36
N ASN A 189 -17.38 -4.17 9.77
CA ASN A 189 -18.06 -4.93 8.71
C ASN A 189 -19.37 -5.54 9.25
N GLY A 190 -20.42 -5.55 8.43
CA GLY A 190 -21.75 -6.04 8.83
C GLY A 190 -22.59 -5.04 9.62
N THR A 191 -22.14 -3.78 9.81
CA THR A 191 -22.99 -2.73 10.42
C THR A 191 -24.24 -2.51 9.57
N PRO A 192 -25.47 -2.48 10.14
CA PRO A 192 -26.68 -2.16 9.43
C PRO A 192 -26.57 -0.82 8.69
N GLY A 193 -27.03 -0.77 7.43
CA GLY A 193 -26.90 0.41 6.57
C GLY A 193 -25.51 0.55 5.89
N PHE A 194 -24.57 -0.35 6.16
CA PHE A 194 -23.31 -0.46 5.41
C PHE A 194 -23.38 -1.64 4.46
N SER A 195 -22.93 -1.44 3.20
CA SER A 195 -22.83 -2.51 2.21
C SER A 195 -21.61 -2.34 1.29
N HIS A 196 -21.09 -3.47 0.83
CA HIS A 196 -20.12 -3.50 -0.26
C HIS A 196 -20.83 -3.40 -1.60
N GLY A 197 -20.35 -2.56 -2.49
CA GLY A 197 -20.80 -2.46 -3.87
C GLY A 197 -20.16 -3.50 -4.77
N LYS A 198 -19.88 -3.10 -6.01
CA LYS A 198 -19.22 -3.99 -6.97
C LYS A 198 -17.74 -4.16 -6.67
N LYS A 199 -17.23 -5.38 -6.88
CA LYS A 199 -15.80 -5.63 -7.01
C LYS A 199 -15.29 -4.90 -8.25
N LEU A 200 -14.23 -4.12 -8.08
CA LEU A 200 -13.61 -3.37 -9.16
C LEU A 200 -12.46 -4.19 -9.78
N HIS A 201 -12.56 -4.46 -11.08
CA HIS A 201 -11.51 -5.13 -11.83
C HIS A 201 -10.41 -4.15 -12.21
N LYS A 202 -9.16 -4.54 -12.04
CA LYS A 202 -8.00 -3.66 -12.19
C LYS A 202 -7.02 -4.20 -13.21
N ILE A 203 -6.28 -3.29 -13.83
CA ILE A 203 -5.14 -3.60 -14.72
C ILE A 203 -3.99 -4.27 -13.96
N GLY A 204 -3.79 -3.94 -12.69
CA GLY A 204 -2.79 -4.50 -11.78
C GLY A 204 -3.36 -4.75 -10.39
N TRP A 205 -2.54 -5.36 -9.49
CA TRP A 205 -2.94 -5.74 -8.13
C TRP A 205 -4.18 -6.63 -8.10
N ARG A 206 -4.30 -7.53 -9.06
CA ARG A 206 -5.53 -8.32 -9.23
C ARG A 206 -5.76 -9.28 -8.07
N GLY A 207 -4.70 -9.77 -7.42
CA GLY A 207 -4.77 -10.54 -6.18
C GLY A 207 -5.09 -9.74 -4.91
N SER A 208 -5.35 -8.42 -5.02
CA SER A 208 -5.86 -7.58 -3.93
C SER A 208 -7.28 -7.13 -4.26
N THR A 209 -8.24 -7.38 -3.37
CA THR A 209 -9.64 -6.98 -3.58
C THR A 209 -9.81 -5.47 -3.45
N THR A 210 -10.73 -4.91 -4.25
CA THR A 210 -11.06 -3.49 -4.22
C THR A 210 -12.55 -3.34 -4.54
N PHE A 211 -13.29 -2.64 -3.66
CA PHE A 211 -14.72 -2.49 -3.78
C PHE A 211 -15.15 -1.02 -3.64
N GLU A 212 -16.38 -0.76 -4.08
CA GLU A 212 -17.13 0.41 -3.64
C GLU A 212 -17.80 0.12 -2.30
N LEU A 213 -18.02 1.15 -1.49
CA LEU A 213 -18.75 1.06 -0.23
C LEU A 213 -19.92 2.03 -0.24
N PHE A 214 -21.05 1.60 0.29
CA PHE A 214 -22.26 2.41 0.42
C PHE A 214 -22.71 2.48 1.87
N PHE A 215 -23.17 3.65 2.27
CA PHE A 215 -23.68 3.95 3.60
C PHE A 215 -25.07 4.61 3.44
N GLU A 216 -26.10 3.94 3.93
CA GLU A 216 -27.49 4.38 3.89
C GLU A 216 -28.04 4.30 5.31
N ASP A 217 -28.18 5.46 5.96
CA ASP A 217 -28.54 5.57 7.36
C ASP A 217 -27.73 4.64 8.28
N CYS A 218 -26.46 4.47 7.95
CA CYS A 218 -25.55 3.60 8.68
C CYS A 218 -25.25 4.19 10.07
N ALA A 219 -25.87 3.63 11.11
CA ALA A 219 -25.75 4.09 12.47
C ALA A 219 -24.65 3.36 13.23
N ILE A 220 -23.69 4.10 13.76
CA ILE A 220 -22.61 3.59 14.61
C ILE A 220 -22.61 4.32 15.97
N PRO A 221 -22.21 3.67 17.06
CA PRO A 221 -22.10 4.32 18.37
C PRO A 221 -21.20 5.57 18.33
N ALA A 222 -21.49 6.58 19.15
CA ALA A 222 -20.66 7.78 19.26
C ALA A 222 -19.18 7.45 19.59
N THR A 223 -18.94 6.37 20.31
CA THR A 223 -17.61 5.84 20.66
C THR A 223 -16.80 5.29 19.47
N HIS A 224 -17.38 5.20 18.28
CA HIS A 224 -16.68 4.82 17.05
C HIS A 224 -16.08 6.03 16.29
N LEU A 225 -16.22 7.26 16.81
CA LEU A 225 -15.41 8.39 16.35
C LEU A 225 -13.94 8.10 16.64
N LEU A 226 -13.09 8.23 15.63
CA LEU A 226 -11.64 8.04 15.77
C LEU A 226 -10.95 9.38 16.02
N GLY A 227 -10.45 9.57 17.24
CA GLY A 227 -9.87 10.84 17.69
C GLY A 227 -10.95 11.90 17.94
N GLU A 228 -10.77 13.10 17.39
CA GLU A 228 -11.62 14.28 17.66
C GLU A 228 -12.46 14.67 16.44
N VAL A 229 -13.64 15.25 16.68
CA VAL A 229 -14.49 15.84 15.64
C VAL A 229 -13.70 16.93 14.90
N GLY A 230 -13.76 16.92 13.56
CA GLY A 230 -13.07 17.88 12.70
C GLY A 230 -11.58 17.66 12.50
N ALA A 231 -10.99 16.63 13.13
CA ALA A 231 -9.57 16.31 12.99
C ALA A 231 -9.26 15.30 11.86
N GLY A 232 -10.29 14.67 11.29
CA GLY A 232 -10.14 13.50 10.40
C GLY A 232 -9.28 13.72 9.18
N LEU A 233 -9.44 14.84 8.47
CA LEU A 233 -8.60 15.11 7.29
C LEU A 233 -7.12 15.23 7.67
N ARG A 234 -6.79 15.95 8.76
CA ARG A 234 -5.42 16.10 9.26
C ARG A 234 -4.84 14.74 9.67
N GLN A 235 -5.61 13.93 10.38
CA GLN A 235 -5.20 12.58 10.80
C GLN A 235 -4.89 11.70 9.59
N THR A 236 -5.78 11.67 8.59
CA THR A 236 -5.58 10.87 7.38
C THR A 236 -4.38 11.36 6.59
N LEU A 237 -4.23 12.67 6.37
CA LEU A 237 -3.10 13.24 5.63
C LEU A 237 -1.76 13.01 6.34
N SER A 238 -1.72 12.94 7.68
CA SER A 238 -0.49 12.60 8.41
C SER A 238 0.01 11.17 8.12
N GLN A 239 -0.89 10.25 7.74
CA GLN A 239 -0.52 8.89 7.36
C GLN A 239 -0.08 8.78 5.89
N VAL A 240 -0.51 9.71 5.04
CA VAL A 240 -0.19 9.67 3.59
C VAL A 240 1.31 9.76 3.34
N SER A 241 2.08 10.48 4.17
CA SER A 241 3.55 10.54 4.01
C SER A 241 4.20 9.19 4.28
N THR A 242 3.72 8.43 5.27
CA THR A 242 4.13 7.05 5.49
C THR A 242 3.68 6.16 4.31
N GLY A 243 2.44 6.32 3.85
CA GLY A 243 1.92 5.63 2.68
C GLY A 243 2.78 5.83 1.43
N ARG A 244 3.34 7.04 1.22
CA ARG A 244 4.29 7.31 0.10
C ARG A 244 5.56 6.50 0.20
N ILE A 245 6.16 6.37 1.40
CA ILE A 245 7.33 5.49 1.61
C ILE A 245 6.96 4.07 1.20
N LEU A 246 5.85 3.55 1.70
CA LEU A 246 5.44 2.17 1.45
C LEU A 246 5.11 1.91 -0.03
N ILE A 247 4.35 2.80 -0.68
CA ILE A 247 4.08 2.70 -2.14
C ILE A 247 5.37 2.80 -2.95
N GLY A 248 6.27 3.70 -2.61
CA GLY A 248 7.60 3.76 -3.24
C GLY A 248 8.37 2.45 -3.07
N THR A 249 8.27 1.84 -1.90
CA THR A 249 8.91 0.54 -1.61
C THR A 249 8.32 -0.60 -2.44
N LEU A 250 6.99 -0.61 -2.67
CA LEU A 250 6.38 -1.55 -3.60
C LEU A 250 6.94 -1.34 -5.03
N GLY A 251 7.14 -0.09 -5.44
CA GLY A 251 7.80 0.25 -6.70
C GLY A 251 9.23 -0.28 -6.78
N LEU A 252 10.01 -0.11 -5.72
CA LEU A 252 11.36 -0.69 -5.62
C LEU A 252 11.33 -2.22 -5.75
N GLY A 253 10.38 -2.90 -5.10
CA GLY A 253 10.21 -4.35 -5.22
C GLY A 253 9.92 -4.79 -6.66
N ILE A 254 8.99 -4.11 -7.37
CA ILE A 254 8.73 -4.37 -8.79
C ILE A 254 9.98 -4.15 -9.64
N LEU A 255 10.72 -3.07 -9.41
CA LEU A 255 11.94 -2.73 -10.13
C LEU A 255 13.00 -3.82 -9.93
N GLN A 256 13.25 -4.22 -8.68
CA GLN A 256 14.19 -5.29 -8.32
C GLN A 256 13.77 -6.63 -8.94
N GLY A 257 12.50 -7.01 -8.84
CA GLY A 257 11.97 -8.23 -9.41
C GLY A 257 12.04 -8.25 -10.94
N SER A 258 11.82 -7.11 -11.59
CA SER A 258 11.97 -6.95 -13.06
C SER A 258 13.42 -7.13 -13.49
N LEU A 259 14.38 -6.56 -12.75
CA LEU A 259 15.81 -6.73 -12.99
C LEU A 259 16.23 -8.21 -12.87
N GLU A 260 15.89 -8.87 -11.76
CA GLU A 260 16.30 -10.25 -11.49
C GLU A 260 15.74 -11.23 -12.54
N ARG A 261 14.45 -11.08 -12.90
CA ARG A 261 13.81 -11.89 -13.94
C ARG A 261 14.45 -11.65 -15.30
N SER A 262 14.80 -10.40 -15.63
CA SER A 262 15.47 -10.05 -16.89
C SER A 262 16.88 -10.65 -16.96
N VAL A 263 17.65 -10.60 -15.88
CA VAL A 263 18.99 -11.23 -15.80
C VAL A 263 18.89 -12.72 -16.06
N ARG A 264 17.97 -13.43 -15.35
CA ARG A 264 17.76 -14.87 -15.54
C ARG A 264 17.35 -15.19 -16.97
N TYR A 265 16.35 -14.51 -17.50
CA TYR A 265 15.86 -14.77 -18.86
C TYR A 265 16.94 -14.54 -19.92
N MET A 266 17.74 -13.48 -19.77
CA MET A 266 18.81 -13.17 -20.72
C MET A 266 19.94 -14.19 -20.71
N SER A 267 20.21 -14.83 -19.57
CA SER A 267 21.25 -15.89 -19.48
C SER A 267 20.79 -17.22 -20.09
N GLU A 268 19.49 -17.46 -20.20
CA GLU A 268 18.90 -18.71 -20.69
C GLU A 268 18.46 -18.61 -22.18
N ARG A 269 17.90 -17.46 -22.57
CA ARG A 269 17.32 -17.27 -23.91
C ARG A 269 18.40 -17.01 -24.97
N THR A 270 18.38 -17.77 -26.05
CA THR A 270 19.27 -17.59 -27.19
C THR A 270 18.56 -16.95 -28.40
N ALA A 271 19.26 -16.08 -29.10
CA ALA A 271 18.88 -15.52 -30.40
C ALA A 271 20.14 -15.20 -31.22
N PHE A 272 20.08 -15.35 -32.55
CA PHE A 272 21.21 -15.08 -33.43
C PHE A 272 22.50 -15.81 -33.01
N GLY A 273 22.38 -17.03 -32.50
CA GLY A 273 23.52 -17.92 -32.18
C GLY A 273 24.21 -17.64 -30.85
N LYS A 274 23.64 -16.75 -29.97
CA LYS A 274 24.19 -16.44 -28.65
C LYS A 274 23.09 -16.11 -27.64
N THR A 275 23.42 -16.15 -26.35
CA THR A 275 22.48 -15.75 -25.27
C THR A 275 22.22 -14.26 -25.31
N LEU A 276 21.01 -13.84 -24.77
CA LEU A 276 20.61 -12.43 -24.83
C LEU A 276 21.54 -11.52 -24.00
N ASP A 277 22.17 -12.02 -22.96
CA ASP A 277 23.14 -11.31 -22.13
C ASP A 277 24.42 -10.88 -22.87
N GLN A 278 24.67 -11.43 -24.07
CA GLN A 278 25.78 -11.03 -24.95
C GLN A 278 25.45 -9.85 -25.87
N PHE A 279 24.24 -9.30 -25.81
CA PHE A 279 23.85 -8.13 -26.60
C PHE A 279 23.99 -6.85 -25.76
N GLN A 280 24.92 -5.96 -26.14
CA GLN A 280 25.25 -4.72 -25.41
C GLN A 280 24.02 -3.83 -25.16
N SER A 281 23.11 -3.71 -26.13
CA SER A 281 21.87 -2.93 -25.98
C SER A 281 20.96 -3.44 -24.87
N LEU A 282 20.97 -4.74 -24.55
CA LEU A 282 20.23 -5.32 -23.45
C LEU A 282 20.99 -5.20 -22.12
N GLN A 283 22.32 -5.30 -22.16
CA GLN A 283 23.17 -5.06 -20.98
C GLN A 283 22.98 -3.64 -20.43
N PHE A 284 22.84 -2.63 -21.30
CA PHE A 284 22.59 -1.23 -20.88
C PHE A 284 21.26 -1.10 -20.13
N LYS A 285 20.19 -1.79 -20.56
CA LYS A 285 18.91 -1.81 -19.85
C LYS A 285 19.05 -2.37 -18.43
N LEU A 286 19.83 -3.44 -18.25
CA LEU A 286 20.10 -3.99 -16.91
C LEU A 286 20.91 -3.01 -16.04
N ALA A 287 21.88 -2.32 -16.62
CA ALA A 287 22.68 -1.32 -15.90
C ALA A 287 21.80 -0.15 -15.39
N ASP A 288 20.88 0.33 -16.24
CA ASP A 288 19.92 1.37 -15.88
C ASP A 288 18.97 0.90 -14.76
N MET A 289 18.39 -0.31 -14.89
CA MET A 289 17.53 -0.89 -13.86
C MET A 289 18.27 -1.03 -12.52
N ALA A 290 19.50 -1.55 -12.53
CA ALA A 290 20.31 -1.71 -11.32
C ALA A 290 20.64 -0.37 -10.65
N THR A 291 20.97 0.65 -11.44
CA THR A 291 21.23 2.01 -10.98
C THR A 291 19.98 2.62 -10.35
N HIS A 292 18.83 2.49 -11.01
CA HIS A 292 17.56 2.99 -10.52
C HIS A 292 17.10 2.28 -9.23
N ALA A 293 17.29 0.95 -9.13
CA ALA A 293 16.98 0.19 -7.92
C ALA A 293 17.83 0.66 -6.74
N HIS A 294 19.12 0.87 -6.96
CA HIS A 294 20.02 1.37 -5.92
C HIS A 294 19.62 2.76 -5.44
N ALA A 295 19.36 3.69 -6.37
CA ALA A 295 18.95 5.05 -6.05
C ALA A 295 17.59 5.07 -5.31
N ALA A 296 16.60 4.33 -5.80
CA ALA A 296 15.28 4.22 -5.16
C ALA A 296 15.39 3.69 -3.73
N ARG A 297 16.20 2.64 -3.51
CA ARG A 297 16.43 2.05 -2.18
C ARG A 297 17.04 3.05 -1.22
N LEU A 298 18.05 3.80 -1.65
CA LEU A 298 18.67 4.84 -0.82
C LEU A 298 17.66 5.89 -0.38
N MET A 299 16.84 6.39 -1.31
CA MET A 299 15.85 7.44 -1.02
C MET A 299 14.74 6.94 -0.08
N LEU A 300 14.24 5.71 -0.29
CA LEU A 300 13.16 5.14 0.49
C LEU A 300 13.61 4.79 1.91
N TYR A 301 14.80 4.20 2.04
CA TYR A 301 15.32 3.82 3.35
C TYR A 301 15.72 5.05 4.17
N ASP A 302 16.27 6.10 3.54
CA ASP A 302 16.51 7.38 4.23
C ASP A 302 15.21 7.97 4.79
N ALA A 303 14.13 7.96 3.99
CA ALA A 303 12.82 8.44 4.45
C ALA A 303 12.23 7.58 5.58
N ALA A 304 12.40 6.24 5.52
CA ALA A 304 11.95 5.33 6.58
C ALA A 304 12.71 5.55 7.89
N VAL A 305 14.03 5.66 7.82
CA VAL A 305 14.88 5.98 8.99
C VAL A 305 14.53 7.34 9.58
N ALA A 306 14.30 8.37 8.75
CA ALA A 306 13.88 9.68 9.23
C ALA A 306 12.56 9.61 10.00
N LYS A 307 11.63 8.77 9.55
CA LYS A 307 10.39 8.50 10.27
C LYS A 307 10.65 7.79 11.61
N ASP A 308 11.48 6.77 11.64
CA ASP A 308 11.81 6.03 12.88
C ASP A 308 12.48 6.92 13.91
N GLU A 309 13.32 7.85 13.48
CA GLU A 309 13.97 8.85 14.31
C GLU A 309 13.09 10.05 14.70
N GLY A 310 11.84 10.11 14.23
CA GLY A 310 10.93 11.23 14.48
C GLY A 310 11.34 12.54 13.77
N ARG A 311 12.20 12.46 12.76
CA ARG A 311 12.60 13.63 11.93
C ARG A 311 11.53 13.92 10.85
N PRO A 312 11.43 15.16 10.37
CA PRO A 312 10.61 15.48 9.19
C PRO A 312 11.05 14.66 7.97
N TYR A 313 10.08 14.05 7.28
CA TYR A 313 10.35 13.16 6.12
C TYR A 313 9.37 13.35 4.94
N ASP A 314 8.43 14.29 5.02
CA ASP A 314 7.39 14.49 3.99
C ASP A 314 7.95 14.72 2.59
N ARG A 315 8.98 15.58 2.48
CA ARG A 315 9.65 15.87 1.22
C ARG A 315 10.38 14.65 0.69
N GLN A 316 11.17 14.00 1.54
CA GLN A 316 11.93 12.79 1.19
C GLN A 316 10.98 11.67 0.73
N ALA A 317 9.88 11.45 1.44
CA ALA A 317 8.86 10.47 1.08
C ALA A 317 8.22 10.77 -0.29
N SER A 318 7.92 12.04 -0.57
CA SER A 318 7.34 12.46 -1.85
C SER A 318 8.34 12.27 -3.01
N MET A 319 9.61 12.65 -2.82
CA MET A 319 10.68 12.46 -3.81
C MET A 319 10.95 10.98 -4.07
N ALA A 320 11.05 10.18 -3.00
CA ALA A 320 11.29 8.74 -3.08
C ALA A 320 10.15 8.00 -3.80
N LYS A 321 8.88 8.33 -3.46
CA LYS A 321 7.70 7.75 -4.12
C LYS A 321 7.70 8.07 -5.61
N LEU A 322 7.85 9.35 -5.95
CA LEU A 322 7.86 9.80 -7.35
C LEU A 322 8.91 9.04 -8.16
N PHE A 323 10.16 9.04 -7.67
CA PHE A 323 11.26 8.38 -8.35
C PHE A 323 11.04 6.87 -8.47
N ALA A 324 10.77 6.19 -7.37
CA ALA A 324 10.67 4.73 -7.34
C ALA A 324 9.51 4.21 -8.20
N THR A 325 8.34 4.86 -8.20
CA THR A 325 7.18 4.38 -8.97
C THR A 325 7.33 4.62 -10.46
N GLU A 326 7.87 5.77 -10.89
CA GLU A 326 8.16 6.02 -12.31
C GLU A 326 9.26 5.10 -12.83
N LYS A 327 10.31 4.84 -12.03
CA LYS A 327 11.39 3.91 -12.41
C LYS A 327 10.94 2.45 -12.35
N ALA A 328 9.99 2.09 -11.51
CA ALA A 328 9.34 0.77 -11.54
C ALA A 328 8.58 0.55 -12.85
N MET A 329 7.82 1.54 -13.31
CA MET A 329 7.11 1.47 -14.58
C MET A 329 8.07 1.33 -15.77
N GLU A 330 9.14 2.12 -15.79
CA GLU A 330 10.20 2.01 -16.81
C GLU A 330 10.85 0.62 -16.82
N ALA A 331 11.21 0.09 -15.65
CA ALA A 331 11.82 -1.23 -15.51
C ALA A 331 10.86 -2.36 -15.93
N ALA A 332 9.60 -2.29 -15.51
CA ALA A 332 8.59 -3.27 -15.90
C ALA A 332 8.37 -3.28 -17.44
N HIS A 333 8.32 -2.09 -18.06
CA HIS A 333 8.27 -1.96 -19.52
C HIS A 333 9.49 -2.61 -20.18
N GLN A 334 10.70 -2.34 -19.70
CA GLN A 334 11.91 -2.94 -20.27
C GLN A 334 11.98 -4.44 -20.04
N ALA A 335 11.50 -4.95 -18.89
CA ALA A 335 11.46 -6.37 -18.61
C ALA A 335 10.53 -7.11 -19.60
N VAL A 336 9.34 -6.58 -19.86
CA VAL A 336 8.42 -7.11 -20.90
C VAL A 336 9.13 -7.12 -22.26
N GLN A 337 9.80 -6.02 -22.64
CA GLN A 337 10.52 -5.91 -23.91
C GLN A 337 11.67 -6.92 -24.03
N ILE A 338 12.44 -7.15 -22.95
CA ILE A 338 13.53 -8.15 -22.92
C ILE A 338 12.99 -9.57 -23.11
N HIS A 339 11.83 -9.88 -22.53
CA HIS A 339 11.19 -11.19 -22.67
C HIS A 339 10.51 -11.38 -24.04
N GLY A 340 10.33 -10.32 -24.83
CA GLY A 340 9.70 -10.38 -26.15
C GLY A 340 8.28 -10.96 -26.09
N GLY A 341 7.93 -11.90 -26.97
CA GLY A 341 6.61 -12.54 -26.98
C GLY A 341 6.23 -13.22 -25.66
N ASN A 342 7.18 -13.77 -24.91
CA ASN A 342 6.93 -14.32 -23.57
C ASN A 342 6.57 -13.24 -22.55
N GLY A 343 7.08 -12.02 -22.73
CA GLY A 343 6.81 -10.90 -21.81
C GLY A 343 5.37 -10.40 -21.79
N ILE A 344 4.56 -10.73 -22.80
CA ILE A 344 3.13 -10.37 -22.85
C ILE A 344 2.20 -11.50 -22.39
N MET A 345 2.76 -12.68 -22.07
CA MET A 345 2.00 -13.82 -21.54
C MET A 345 1.91 -13.72 -20.03
N THR A 346 0.72 -13.96 -19.48
CA THR A 346 0.42 -13.77 -18.05
C THR A 346 1.12 -14.77 -17.12
N GLU A 347 1.56 -15.90 -17.66
CA GLU A 347 2.39 -16.89 -16.97
C GLU A 347 3.76 -16.30 -16.57
N TYR A 348 4.26 -15.35 -17.35
CA TYR A 348 5.49 -14.63 -17.01
C TYR A 348 5.20 -13.45 -16.11
N ALA A 349 5.78 -13.45 -14.91
CA ALA A 349 5.53 -12.44 -13.89
C ALA A 349 5.84 -11.01 -14.35
N VAL A 350 6.67 -10.79 -15.37
CA VAL A 350 6.97 -9.46 -15.91
C VAL A 350 5.76 -8.79 -16.56
N SER A 351 4.82 -9.56 -17.14
CA SER A 351 3.59 -9.03 -17.70
C SER A 351 2.67 -8.49 -16.61
N ARG A 352 2.56 -9.22 -15.48
CA ARG A 352 1.76 -8.82 -14.33
C ARG A 352 2.36 -7.59 -13.64
N ALA A 353 3.70 -7.59 -13.46
CA ALA A 353 4.45 -6.46 -12.91
C ALA A 353 4.24 -5.15 -13.68
N PHE A 354 4.04 -5.20 -15.00
CA PHE A 354 3.74 -4.04 -15.84
C PHE A 354 2.41 -3.38 -15.44
N GLY A 355 1.35 -4.18 -15.25
CA GLY A 355 0.07 -3.67 -14.76
C GLY A 355 0.16 -3.12 -13.34
N ASP A 356 0.86 -3.81 -12.46
CA ASP A 356 1.06 -3.45 -11.07
C ASP A 356 1.82 -2.12 -10.92
N ALA A 357 2.89 -1.92 -11.72
CA ALA A 357 3.69 -0.71 -11.71
C ALA A 357 2.86 0.54 -12.07
N LYS A 358 1.93 0.42 -13.04
CA LYS A 358 1.10 1.55 -13.43
C LYS A 358 0.20 2.06 -12.31
N VAL A 359 -0.32 1.17 -11.47
CA VAL A 359 -1.17 1.56 -10.34
C VAL A 359 -0.40 2.41 -9.33
N LEU A 360 0.88 2.12 -9.11
CA LEU A 360 1.73 2.84 -8.15
C LEU A 360 1.93 4.32 -8.49
N GLU A 361 1.89 4.71 -9.76
CA GLU A 361 2.01 6.12 -10.15
C GLU A 361 0.78 6.96 -9.76
N ILE A 362 -0.36 6.30 -9.50
CA ILE A 362 -1.67 6.95 -9.29
C ILE A 362 -2.03 7.03 -7.81
N VAL A 363 -1.85 5.95 -7.06
CA VAL A 363 -2.29 5.85 -5.66
C VAL A 363 -1.40 6.64 -4.69
N GLU A 364 -1.93 6.93 -3.48
CA GLU A 364 -1.28 7.72 -2.41
C GLU A 364 -0.75 9.10 -2.90
N GLY A 365 -1.52 9.68 -3.83
CA GLY A 365 -1.18 10.91 -4.53
C GLY A 365 -0.40 10.64 -5.82
N THR A 366 -0.99 11.06 -6.95
CA THR A 366 -0.40 10.85 -8.28
C THR A 366 1.00 11.45 -8.41
N SER A 367 1.75 11.05 -9.44
CA SER A 367 3.06 11.64 -9.76
C SER A 367 3.01 13.17 -9.84
N GLU A 368 1.91 13.74 -10.34
CA GLU A 368 1.67 15.20 -10.42
C GLU A 368 1.50 15.79 -9.01
N ILE A 369 0.76 15.14 -8.13
CA ILE A 369 0.59 15.56 -6.73
C ILE A 369 1.94 15.54 -5.99
N GLN A 370 2.78 14.50 -6.21
CA GLN A 370 4.12 14.49 -5.63
C GLN A 370 4.95 15.69 -6.11
N ARG A 371 4.93 15.99 -7.42
CA ARG A 371 5.62 17.17 -7.99
C ARG A 371 5.13 18.48 -7.39
N MET A 372 3.82 18.63 -7.17
CA MET A 372 3.24 19.80 -6.50
C MET A 372 3.74 19.96 -5.07
N ILE A 373 3.82 18.86 -4.31
CA ILE A 373 4.29 18.87 -2.91
C ILE A 373 5.77 19.26 -2.87
N ILE A 374 6.60 18.60 -3.68
CA ILE A 374 8.03 18.87 -3.76
C ILE A 374 8.29 20.31 -4.16
N SER A 375 7.63 20.81 -5.20
CA SER A 375 7.84 22.18 -5.69
C SER A 375 7.47 23.23 -4.65
N ARG A 376 6.36 23.03 -3.92
CA ARG A 376 5.94 23.94 -2.84
C ARG A 376 6.95 23.99 -1.70
N ASP A 377 7.60 22.86 -1.39
CA ASP A 377 8.60 22.81 -0.34
C ASP A 377 9.93 23.46 -0.77
N VAL A 378 10.34 23.24 -2.03
CA VAL A 378 11.56 23.85 -2.60
C VAL A 378 11.45 25.37 -2.74
N MET A 379 10.22 25.91 -2.91
CA MET A 379 9.97 27.36 -3.04
C MET A 379 9.83 28.11 -1.70
N ARG A 380 9.82 27.38 -0.56
CA ARG A 380 9.80 27.96 0.79
C ARG A 380 11.20 28.26 1.30
#